data_b79f5cd1dba5e4cdaef2b183e07e4e20
#
_entry.id   b79f5cd1dba5e4cdaef2b183e07e4e20
#
_cell.length_a   1.000
_cell.length_b   1.000
_cell.length_c   1.000
_cell.angle_alpha   90.00
_cell.angle_beta   90.00
_cell.angle_gamma   90.00
#
_symmetry.space_group_name_H-M   'P 1'
#
loop_
_entity.id
_entity.type
_entity.pdbx_description
1 polymer ?
#
loop_
_entity_poly.entity_id
_entity_poly.type
_entity_poly.pdbx_seq_one_letter_code
_entity_poly.pdbx_strand_id
1 'polypeptide(L)'
;MSQNCFVRLYQKAKEQKLTLIVSLIYNFIWSICKIVLGFVTNAYFFIISGVSTFVFGVIKTIYYKNYKQEDYKTLQSKSIVICILLIFSATLFSIYSARLFVINDVKEYGIIMSIAIASFSFAELGYSIYNFIRAKKKGNILFQCLKGTTIVSSLYAITLTQVALLSATKSTNNHYNAITGISCGVISILIGIYLLVKTIRTKQSDEK
;
A
#
# COMPACT_ATOMS: atom_id res chain seq x y z
N MET A 1 27.13 29.52 -13.97
CA MET A 1 25.69 29.12 -13.91
C MET A 1 25.43 27.61 -13.68
N SER A 2 26.45 26.73 -13.81
CA SER A 2 26.27 25.26 -13.70
C SER A 2 26.34 24.67 -12.28
N GLN A 3 27.11 25.22 -11.36
CA GLN A 3 27.28 24.69 -9.99
C GLN A 3 25.99 24.68 -9.17
N ASN A 4 25.15 25.70 -9.28
CA ASN A 4 23.87 25.77 -8.57
C ASN A 4 22.84 24.73 -9.04
N CYS A 5 22.92 24.31 -10.31
CA CYS A 5 22.06 23.27 -10.85
C CYS A 5 22.45 21.89 -10.32
N PHE A 6 23.74 21.59 -10.24
CA PHE A 6 24.25 20.32 -9.73
C PHE A 6 23.97 20.14 -8.24
N VAL A 7 24.16 21.18 -7.43
CA VAL A 7 23.84 21.17 -5.99
C VAL A 7 22.34 20.95 -5.76
N ARG A 8 21.48 21.61 -6.53
CA ARG A 8 20.02 21.41 -6.45
C ARG A 8 19.58 19.99 -6.84
N LEU A 9 20.20 19.42 -7.88
CA LEU A 9 19.92 18.04 -8.29
C LEU A 9 20.37 17.03 -7.23
N TYR A 10 21.54 17.23 -6.65
CA TYR A 10 22.07 16.40 -5.57
C TYR A 10 21.20 16.47 -4.31
N GLN A 11 20.79 17.66 -3.87
CA GLN A 11 19.89 17.85 -2.75
C GLN A 11 18.54 17.18 -3.01
N LYS A 12 17.98 17.32 -4.20
CA LYS A 12 16.70 16.70 -4.60
C LYS A 12 16.77 15.17 -4.62
N ALA A 13 17.89 14.60 -5.06
CA ALA A 13 18.12 13.15 -5.02
C ALA A 13 18.28 12.64 -3.58
N LYS A 14 18.96 13.38 -2.72
CA LYS A 14 19.14 13.08 -1.30
C LYS A 14 17.80 13.12 -0.54
N GLU A 15 16.97 14.15 -0.77
CA GLU A 15 15.64 14.26 -0.20
C GLU A 15 14.70 13.13 -0.63
N GLN A 16 14.74 12.73 -1.91
CA GLN A 16 13.95 11.60 -2.41
C GLN A 16 14.36 10.28 -1.74
N LYS A 17 15.67 10.07 -1.53
CA LYS A 17 16.18 8.90 -0.84
C LYS A 17 15.73 8.87 0.61
N LEU A 18 15.82 9.99 1.32
CA LEU A 18 15.41 10.13 2.72
C LEU A 18 13.90 9.86 2.86
N THR A 19 13.08 10.46 2.00
CA THR A 19 11.62 10.25 2.01
C THR A 19 11.26 8.78 1.79
N LEU A 20 12.00 8.07 0.94
CA LEU A 20 11.79 6.66 0.68
C LEU A 20 12.14 5.80 1.89
N ILE A 21 13.26 6.07 2.55
CA ILE A 21 13.69 5.38 3.78
C ILE A 21 12.67 5.59 4.90
N VAL A 22 12.26 6.85 5.13
CA VAL A 22 11.25 7.18 6.13
C VAL A 22 9.93 6.45 5.84
N SER A 23 9.48 6.44 4.58
CA SER A 23 8.29 5.70 4.17
C SER A 23 8.39 4.19 4.39
N LEU A 24 9.57 3.63 4.23
CA LEU A 24 9.85 2.22 4.43
C LEU A 24 9.79 1.86 5.92
N ILE A 25 10.50 2.61 6.76
CA ILE A 25 10.52 2.43 8.22
C ILE A 25 9.10 2.58 8.78
N TYR A 26 8.37 3.62 8.33
CA TYR A 26 6.98 3.84 8.71
C TYR A 26 6.10 2.62 8.40
N ASN A 27 6.21 2.00 7.21
CA ASN A 27 5.41 0.84 6.86
C ASN A 27 5.70 -0.36 7.77
N PHE A 28 6.95 -0.62 8.13
CA PHE A 28 7.29 -1.73 9.01
C PHE A 28 6.80 -1.50 10.45
N ILE A 29 7.05 -0.32 11.00
CA ILE A 29 6.56 0.04 12.35
C ILE A 29 5.04 -0.05 12.38
N TRP A 30 4.37 0.55 11.39
CA TRP A 30 2.92 0.59 11.31
C TRP A 30 2.30 -0.81 11.12
N SER A 31 2.96 -1.68 10.33
CA SER A 31 2.57 -3.08 10.18
C SER A 31 2.62 -3.82 11.53
N ILE A 32 3.71 -3.68 12.27
CA ILE A 32 3.87 -4.32 13.59
C ILE A 32 2.80 -3.79 14.55
N CYS A 33 2.56 -2.49 14.60
CA CYS A 33 1.51 -1.89 15.43
C CYS A 33 0.12 -2.46 15.08
N LYS A 34 -0.23 -2.58 13.79
CA LYS A 34 -1.51 -3.16 13.36
C LYS A 34 -1.63 -4.63 13.79
N ILE A 35 -0.58 -5.42 13.60
CA ILE A 35 -0.57 -6.85 13.98
C ILE A 35 -0.73 -6.99 15.49
N VAL A 36 0.03 -6.26 16.29
CA VAL A 36 -0.07 -6.28 17.76
C VAL A 36 -1.46 -5.85 18.22
N LEU A 37 -1.99 -4.75 17.69
CA LEU A 37 -3.35 -4.30 17.99
C LEU A 37 -4.37 -5.37 17.61
N GLY A 38 -4.21 -6.02 16.47
CA GLY A 38 -5.08 -7.10 16.02
C GLY A 38 -5.10 -8.28 16.98
N PHE A 39 -3.95 -8.67 17.51
CA PHE A 39 -3.85 -9.73 18.53
C PHE A 39 -4.47 -9.30 19.88
N VAL A 40 -4.14 -8.12 20.36
CA VAL A 40 -4.66 -7.59 21.65
C VAL A 40 -6.18 -7.45 21.63
N THR A 41 -6.73 -6.98 20.52
CA THR A 41 -8.18 -6.77 20.36
C THR A 41 -8.89 -8.00 19.82
N ASN A 42 -8.19 -9.08 19.46
CA ASN A 42 -8.69 -10.23 18.72
C ASN A 42 -9.44 -9.82 17.43
N ALA A 43 -8.98 -8.76 16.77
CA ALA A 43 -9.57 -8.23 15.55
C ALA A 43 -8.76 -8.68 14.34
N TYR A 44 -9.18 -9.77 13.71
CA TYR A 44 -8.50 -10.35 12.55
C TYR A 44 -8.31 -9.38 11.39
N PHE A 45 -9.21 -8.40 11.25
CA PHE A 45 -9.12 -7.36 10.23
C PHE A 45 -7.82 -6.55 10.35
N PHE A 46 -7.41 -6.22 11.59
CA PHE A 46 -6.14 -5.52 11.84
C PHE A 46 -4.94 -6.39 11.53
N ILE A 47 -5.01 -7.69 11.83
CA ILE A 47 -3.91 -8.62 11.54
C ILE A 47 -3.68 -8.67 10.03
N ILE A 48 -4.74 -8.85 9.23
CA ILE A 48 -4.64 -8.95 7.77
C ILE A 48 -4.21 -7.63 7.14
N SER A 49 -4.76 -6.51 7.64
CA SER A 49 -4.31 -5.18 7.21
C SER A 49 -2.83 -4.95 7.56
N GLY A 50 -2.37 -5.43 8.72
CA GLY A 50 -0.97 -5.39 9.14
C GLY A 50 -0.08 -6.20 8.21
N VAL A 51 -0.45 -7.45 7.90
CA VAL A 51 0.27 -8.31 6.93
C VAL A 51 0.37 -7.63 5.56
N SER A 52 -0.73 -7.06 5.07
CA SER A 52 -0.73 -6.32 3.80
C SER A 52 0.21 -5.11 3.84
N THR A 53 0.22 -4.36 4.95
CA THR A 53 1.13 -3.22 5.13
C THR A 53 2.60 -3.69 5.18
N PHE A 54 2.87 -4.86 5.76
CA PHE A 54 4.20 -5.49 5.74
C PHE A 54 4.65 -5.80 4.31
N VAL A 55 3.78 -6.40 3.50
CA VAL A 55 4.06 -6.68 2.08
C VAL A 55 4.40 -5.38 1.33
N PHE A 56 3.68 -4.27 1.60
CA PHE A 56 4.02 -2.97 1.01
C PHE A 56 5.39 -2.45 1.47
N GLY A 57 5.80 -2.73 2.70
CA GLY A 57 7.15 -2.47 3.19
C GLY A 57 8.21 -3.24 2.40
N VAL A 58 7.98 -4.54 2.17
CA VAL A 58 8.85 -5.40 1.34
C VAL A 58 8.94 -4.87 -0.09
N ILE A 59 7.82 -4.51 -0.71
CA ILE A 59 7.79 -3.91 -2.06
C ILE A 59 8.66 -2.64 -2.12
N LYS A 60 8.53 -1.75 -1.13
CA LYS A 60 9.35 -0.53 -1.06
C LYS A 60 10.83 -0.85 -0.86
N THR A 61 11.17 -1.90 -0.13
CA THR A 61 12.55 -2.38 0.04
C THR A 61 13.14 -2.88 -1.28
N ILE A 62 12.37 -3.68 -2.04
CA ILE A 62 12.77 -4.15 -3.36
C ILE A 62 13.02 -2.96 -4.27
N TYR A 63 12.12 -1.98 -4.28
CA TYR A 63 12.30 -0.74 -5.05
C TYR A 63 13.57 0.02 -4.62
N TYR A 64 13.77 0.21 -3.31
CA TYR A 64 14.92 0.95 -2.78
C TYR A 64 16.26 0.32 -3.16
N LYS A 65 16.36 -1.01 -3.13
CA LYS A 65 17.57 -1.73 -3.51
C LYS A 65 17.88 -1.63 -5.01
N ASN A 66 16.86 -1.53 -5.86
CA ASN A 66 17.01 -1.65 -7.31
C ASN A 66 16.75 -0.34 -8.09
N TYR A 67 16.43 0.79 -7.42
CA TYR A 67 16.04 2.02 -8.14
C TYR A 67 17.18 2.68 -8.94
N LYS A 68 18.45 2.33 -8.66
CA LYS A 68 19.65 2.79 -9.37
C LYS A 68 20.15 1.79 -10.41
N GLN A 69 19.55 0.62 -10.49
CA GLN A 69 19.94 -0.41 -11.44
C GLN A 69 19.63 0.06 -12.85
N GLU A 70 20.58 -0.04 -13.76
CA GLU A 70 20.44 0.31 -15.17
C GLU A 70 20.07 -0.92 -16.02
N ASP A 71 20.36 -2.13 -15.52
CA ASP A 71 20.01 -3.36 -16.22
C ASP A 71 18.49 -3.58 -16.29
N TYR A 72 17.96 -3.46 -17.50
CA TYR A 72 16.53 -3.56 -17.79
C TYR A 72 15.93 -4.92 -17.40
N LYS A 73 16.64 -6.03 -17.67
CA LYS A 73 16.15 -7.40 -17.35
C LYS A 73 15.97 -7.58 -15.84
N THR A 74 16.92 -7.08 -15.07
CA THR A 74 16.83 -7.11 -13.60
C THR A 74 15.68 -6.24 -13.08
N LEU A 75 15.51 -5.03 -13.61
CA LEU A 75 14.40 -4.14 -13.25
C LEU A 75 13.04 -4.76 -13.55
N GLN A 76 12.90 -5.40 -14.70
CA GLN A 76 11.68 -6.08 -15.10
C GLN A 76 11.36 -7.26 -14.19
N SER A 77 12.33 -8.13 -13.92
CA SER A 77 12.15 -9.27 -13.01
C SER A 77 11.69 -8.81 -11.62
N LYS A 78 12.30 -7.74 -11.07
CA LYS A 78 11.88 -7.17 -9.79
C LYS A 78 10.50 -6.54 -9.84
N SER A 79 10.13 -5.91 -10.97
CA SER A 79 8.78 -5.34 -11.17
C SER A 79 7.71 -6.44 -11.19
N ILE A 80 7.98 -7.59 -11.83
CA ILE A 80 7.08 -8.75 -11.81
C ILE A 80 6.87 -9.25 -10.38
N VAL A 81 7.94 -9.40 -9.61
CA VAL A 81 7.85 -9.81 -8.19
C VAL A 81 6.98 -8.83 -7.39
N ILE A 82 7.14 -7.52 -7.58
CA ILE A 82 6.31 -6.50 -6.93
C ILE A 82 4.84 -6.66 -7.31
N CYS A 83 4.52 -6.87 -8.59
CA CYS A 83 3.14 -7.06 -9.05
C CYS A 83 2.51 -8.32 -8.44
N ILE A 84 3.26 -9.43 -8.37
CA ILE A 84 2.79 -10.67 -7.75
C ILE A 84 2.50 -10.46 -6.26
N LEU A 85 3.40 -9.83 -5.52
CA LEU A 85 3.21 -9.50 -4.11
C LEU A 85 1.99 -8.59 -3.89
N LEU A 86 1.76 -7.64 -4.80
CA LEU A 86 0.61 -6.74 -4.76
C LEU A 86 -0.70 -7.50 -4.95
N ILE A 87 -0.77 -8.37 -5.97
CA ILE A 87 -1.95 -9.21 -6.26
C ILE A 87 -2.20 -10.16 -5.08
N PHE A 88 -1.17 -10.80 -4.55
CA PHE A 88 -1.29 -11.68 -3.39
C PHE A 88 -1.86 -10.96 -2.17
N SER A 89 -1.34 -9.78 -1.83
CA SER A 89 -1.86 -8.96 -0.74
C SER A 89 -3.32 -8.56 -0.98
N ALA A 90 -3.68 -8.18 -2.22
CA ALA A 90 -5.03 -7.77 -2.58
C ALA A 90 -6.02 -8.94 -2.50
N THR A 91 -5.60 -10.14 -2.89
CA THR A 91 -6.42 -11.36 -2.80
C THR A 91 -6.69 -11.74 -1.34
N LEU A 92 -5.67 -11.73 -0.48
CA LEU A 92 -5.84 -11.98 0.95
C LEU A 92 -6.83 -10.97 1.58
N PHE A 93 -6.68 -9.70 1.24
CA PHE A 93 -7.56 -8.65 1.74
C PHE A 93 -9.02 -8.83 1.27
N SER A 94 -9.22 -9.20 -0.01
CA SER A 94 -10.54 -9.46 -0.59
C SER A 94 -11.22 -10.67 0.05
N ILE A 95 -10.50 -11.78 0.22
CA ILE A 95 -11.03 -13.02 0.83
C ILE A 95 -11.48 -12.72 2.26
N TYR A 96 -10.66 -12.00 3.02
CA TYR A 96 -11.02 -11.67 4.37
C TYR A 96 -12.23 -10.71 4.44
N SER A 97 -12.28 -9.71 3.55
CA SER A 97 -13.42 -8.81 3.47
C SER A 97 -14.71 -9.55 3.11
N ALA A 98 -14.65 -10.57 2.26
CA ALA A 98 -15.78 -11.44 1.94
C ALA A 98 -16.26 -12.24 3.16
N ARG A 99 -15.34 -12.66 4.04
CA ARG A 99 -15.70 -13.36 5.29
C ARG A 99 -16.59 -12.51 6.20
N LEU A 100 -16.47 -11.18 6.17
CA LEU A 100 -17.30 -10.28 6.98
C LEU A 100 -18.80 -10.35 6.63
N PHE A 101 -19.19 -10.91 5.47
CA PHE A 101 -20.60 -11.18 5.18
C PHE A 101 -21.17 -12.32 6.00
N VAL A 102 -20.35 -13.29 6.37
CA VAL A 102 -20.80 -14.54 7.03
C VAL A 102 -20.56 -14.48 8.53
N ILE A 103 -19.49 -13.83 8.96
CA ILE A 103 -19.06 -13.83 10.35
C ILE A 103 -19.05 -12.39 10.87
N ASN A 104 -19.77 -12.16 11.95
CA ASN A 104 -19.77 -10.88 12.67
C ASN A 104 -18.46 -10.75 13.50
N ASP A 105 -17.35 -10.53 12.83
CA ASP A 105 -16.03 -10.42 13.45
C ASP A 105 -15.65 -8.96 13.80
N VAL A 106 -16.52 -7.99 13.50
CA VAL A 106 -16.28 -6.59 13.83
C VAL A 106 -16.58 -6.37 15.29
N LYS A 107 -15.53 -6.27 16.09
CA LYS A 107 -15.65 -5.92 17.50
C LYS A 107 -15.97 -4.44 17.66
N GLU A 108 -16.82 -4.14 18.64
CA GLU A 108 -17.05 -2.76 19.05
C GLU A 108 -15.77 -2.22 19.70
N TYR A 109 -15.11 -1.30 18.99
CA TYR A 109 -14.03 -0.53 19.57
C TYR A 109 -14.64 0.62 20.37
N GLY A 110 -14.16 0.87 21.58
CA GLY A 110 -14.55 2.08 22.30
C GLY A 110 -14.32 3.34 21.44
N ILE A 111 -15.09 4.38 21.65
CA ILE A 111 -15.07 5.64 20.86
C ILE A 111 -13.63 6.18 20.71
N ILE A 112 -12.85 6.18 21.79
CA ILE A 112 -11.46 6.69 21.79
C ILE A 112 -10.60 5.86 20.82
N MET A 113 -10.72 4.52 20.86
CA MET A 113 -9.95 3.65 19.99
C MET A 113 -10.36 3.82 18.52
N SER A 114 -11.66 3.93 18.25
CA SER A 114 -12.17 4.16 16.89
C SER A 114 -11.69 5.48 16.31
N ILE A 115 -11.67 6.56 17.09
CA ILE A 115 -11.13 7.87 16.67
C ILE A 115 -9.63 7.76 16.39
N ALA A 116 -8.87 7.08 17.27
CA ALA A 116 -7.44 6.87 17.07
C ALA A 116 -7.18 6.12 15.76
N ILE A 117 -7.89 5.00 15.50
CA ILE A 117 -7.77 4.20 14.28
C ILE A 117 -8.11 5.05 13.04
N ALA A 118 -9.21 5.79 13.08
CA ALA A 118 -9.61 6.68 11.99
C ALA A 118 -8.53 7.74 11.71
N SER A 119 -8.03 8.41 12.75
CA SER A 119 -6.99 9.42 12.63
C SER A 119 -5.71 8.87 11.99
N PHE A 120 -5.27 7.69 12.39
CA PHE A 120 -4.11 7.02 11.81
C PHE A 120 -4.36 6.60 10.35
N SER A 121 -5.56 6.11 10.03
CA SER A 121 -5.91 5.74 8.66
C SER A 121 -5.97 6.96 7.73
N PHE A 122 -6.49 8.09 8.21
CA PHE A 122 -6.46 9.35 7.47
C PHE A 122 -5.03 9.86 7.25
N ALA A 123 -4.16 9.73 8.24
CA ALA A 123 -2.74 10.07 8.10
C ALA A 123 -2.06 9.18 7.05
N GLU A 124 -2.34 7.86 7.06
CA GLU A 124 -1.84 6.90 6.05
C GLU A 124 -2.34 7.26 4.65
N LEU A 125 -3.62 7.61 4.51
CA LEU A 125 -4.22 8.05 3.25
C LEU A 125 -3.56 9.34 2.73
N GLY A 126 -3.47 10.37 3.57
CA GLY A 126 -2.84 11.63 3.22
C GLY A 126 -1.38 11.47 2.81
N TYR A 127 -0.63 10.64 3.54
CA TYR A 127 0.75 10.31 3.21
C TYR A 127 0.87 9.55 1.88
N SER A 128 -0.03 8.62 1.60
CA SER A 128 -0.06 7.86 0.35
C SER A 128 -0.37 8.76 -0.85
N ILE A 129 -1.35 9.65 -0.72
CA ILE A 129 -1.71 10.64 -1.76
C ILE A 129 -0.53 11.61 -2.00
N TYR A 130 0.08 12.12 -0.94
CA TYR A 130 1.25 12.99 -1.05
C TYR A 130 2.39 12.33 -1.83
N ASN A 131 2.71 11.07 -1.49
CA ASN A 131 3.73 10.30 -2.19
C ASN A 131 3.36 10.05 -3.66
N PHE A 132 2.09 9.81 -3.96
CA PHE A 132 1.60 9.61 -5.33
C PHE A 132 1.76 10.87 -6.18
N ILE A 133 1.36 12.02 -5.67
CA ILE A 133 1.47 13.30 -6.37
C ILE A 133 2.96 13.64 -6.63
N ARG A 134 3.82 13.45 -5.62
CA ARG A 134 5.26 13.73 -5.74
C ARG A 134 5.97 12.79 -6.71
N ALA A 135 5.45 11.58 -6.90
CA ALA A 135 6.05 10.55 -7.72
C ALA A 135 5.85 10.71 -9.24
N LYS A 136 5.06 11.68 -9.70
CA LYS A 136 4.60 11.85 -11.09
C LYS A 136 5.68 11.99 -12.19
N LYS A 137 6.98 12.04 -11.86
CA LYS A 137 8.03 12.50 -12.81
C LYS A 137 9.07 11.48 -13.28
N LYS A 138 9.03 10.18 -12.97
CA LYS A 138 10.06 9.21 -13.42
C LYS A 138 9.44 8.04 -14.19
N GLY A 139 9.79 7.92 -15.48
CA GLY A 139 9.25 6.95 -16.44
C GLY A 139 9.68 5.49 -16.28
N ASN A 140 10.34 5.08 -15.19
CA ASN A 140 10.81 3.72 -14.97
C ASN A 140 9.65 2.79 -14.54
N ILE A 141 9.61 1.56 -15.08
CA ILE A 141 8.58 0.56 -14.84
C ILE A 141 8.49 0.17 -13.34
N LEU A 142 9.64 -0.01 -12.69
CA LEU A 142 9.73 -0.29 -11.27
C LEU A 142 9.08 0.82 -10.42
N PHE A 143 9.20 2.08 -10.88
CA PHE A 143 8.57 3.22 -10.25
C PHE A 143 7.05 3.25 -10.44
N GLN A 144 6.55 2.78 -11.59
CA GLN A 144 5.12 2.64 -11.83
C GLN A 144 4.50 1.59 -10.92
N CYS A 145 5.21 0.48 -10.68
CA CYS A 145 4.80 -0.53 -9.72
C CYS A 145 4.74 0.02 -8.29
N LEU A 146 5.71 0.86 -7.89
CA LEU A 146 5.68 1.55 -6.60
C LEU A 146 4.48 2.50 -6.47
N LYS A 147 4.11 3.21 -7.56
CA LYS A 147 2.90 4.06 -7.56
C LYS A 147 1.63 3.25 -7.38
N GLY A 148 1.52 2.12 -8.08
CA GLY A 148 0.39 1.21 -7.91
C GLY A 148 0.26 0.73 -6.46
N THR A 149 1.37 0.35 -5.83
CA THR A 149 1.38 -0.04 -4.42
C THR A 149 0.89 1.09 -3.51
N THR A 150 1.25 2.35 -3.79
CA THR A 150 0.79 3.50 -3.01
C THR A 150 -0.72 3.71 -3.14
N ILE A 151 -1.29 3.53 -4.34
CA ILE A 151 -2.74 3.60 -4.55
C ILE A 151 -3.45 2.49 -3.77
N VAL A 152 -2.96 1.27 -3.85
CA VAL A 152 -3.55 0.13 -3.12
C VAL A 152 -3.49 0.33 -1.61
N SER A 153 -2.38 0.85 -1.08
CA SER A 153 -2.29 1.23 0.35
C SER A 153 -3.35 2.27 0.74
N SER A 154 -3.62 3.24 -0.13
CA SER A 154 -4.67 4.25 0.11
C SER A 154 -6.08 3.66 0.13
N LEU A 155 -6.37 2.68 -0.75
CA LEU A 155 -7.65 1.98 -0.75
C LEU A 155 -7.87 1.19 0.54
N TYR A 156 -6.81 0.56 1.06
CA TYR A 156 -6.90 -0.15 2.35
C TYR A 156 -7.09 0.82 3.52
N ALA A 157 -6.45 1.99 3.48
CA ALA A 157 -6.65 3.02 4.50
C ALA A 157 -8.09 3.55 4.51
N ILE A 158 -8.74 3.70 3.35
CA ILE A 158 -10.17 4.06 3.25
C ILE A 158 -11.04 3.00 3.93
N THR A 159 -10.82 1.72 3.65
CA THR A 159 -11.57 0.62 4.26
C THR A 159 -11.39 0.60 5.78
N LEU A 160 -10.15 0.78 6.27
CA LEU A 160 -9.88 0.86 7.71
C LEU A 160 -10.60 2.03 8.38
N THR A 161 -10.60 3.20 7.75
CA THR A 161 -11.31 4.39 8.24
C THR A 161 -12.80 4.11 8.36
N GLN A 162 -13.40 3.46 7.35
CA GLN A 162 -14.82 3.11 7.37
C GLN A 162 -15.14 2.13 8.51
N VAL A 163 -14.35 1.07 8.67
CA VAL A 163 -14.51 0.09 9.76
C VAL A 163 -14.46 0.81 11.12
N ALA A 164 -13.51 1.70 11.30
CA ALA A 164 -13.35 2.45 12.54
C ALA A 164 -14.54 3.39 12.81
N LEU A 165 -15.04 4.11 11.80
CA LEU A 165 -16.16 5.02 11.94
C LEU A 165 -17.48 4.26 12.24
N LEU A 166 -17.74 3.15 11.57
CA LEU A 166 -18.92 2.33 11.85
C LEU A 166 -18.88 1.73 13.25
N SER A 167 -17.69 1.33 13.72
CA SER A 167 -17.49 0.88 15.10
C SER A 167 -17.79 2.01 16.12
N ALA A 168 -17.37 3.25 15.85
CA ALA A 168 -17.61 4.40 16.72
C ALA A 168 -19.10 4.73 16.85
N THR A 169 -19.88 4.56 15.78
CA THR A 169 -21.33 4.81 15.76
C THR A 169 -22.17 3.63 16.29
N LYS A 170 -21.51 2.57 16.79
CA LYS A 170 -22.15 1.30 17.19
C LYS A 170 -23.04 0.70 16.11
N SER A 171 -22.80 1.07 14.86
CA SER A 171 -23.48 0.49 13.71
C SER A 171 -22.84 -0.86 13.40
N THR A 172 -23.51 -1.94 13.79
CA THR A 172 -23.04 -3.33 13.59
C THR A 172 -23.25 -3.82 12.15
N ASN A 173 -23.43 -2.91 11.19
CA ASN A 173 -23.76 -3.29 9.82
C ASN A 173 -22.52 -3.73 9.05
N ASN A 174 -22.08 -4.98 9.29
CA ASN A 174 -20.90 -5.59 8.67
C ASN A 174 -20.98 -5.66 7.15
N HIS A 175 -22.18 -5.61 6.56
CA HIS A 175 -22.35 -5.63 5.11
C HIS A 175 -21.66 -4.45 4.43
N TYR A 176 -21.73 -3.24 5.00
CA TYR A 176 -21.04 -2.07 4.43
C TYR A 176 -19.52 -2.24 4.46
N ASN A 177 -18.98 -2.78 5.56
CA ASN A 177 -17.55 -3.06 5.68
C ASN A 177 -17.10 -4.11 4.67
N ALA A 178 -17.88 -5.17 4.50
CA ALA A 178 -17.62 -6.23 3.54
C ALA A 178 -17.64 -5.70 2.09
N ILE A 179 -18.70 -4.97 1.71
CA ILE A 179 -18.83 -4.40 0.36
C ILE A 179 -17.67 -3.48 0.04
N THR A 180 -17.33 -2.54 0.93
CA THR A 180 -16.22 -1.61 0.69
C THR A 180 -14.88 -2.35 0.62
N GLY A 181 -14.65 -3.30 1.53
CA GLY A 181 -13.42 -4.08 1.53
C GLY A 181 -13.24 -4.92 0.27
N ILE A 182 -14.30 -5.58 -0.20
CA ILE A 182 -14.26 -6.35 -1.47
C ILE A 182 -14.04 -5.40 -2.65
N SER A 183 -14.77 -4.30 -2.72
CA SER A 183 -14.63 -3.33 -3.81
C SER A 183 -13.19 -2.79 -3.90
N CYS A 184 -12.62 -2.37 -2.77
CA CYS A 184 -11.24 -1.93 -2.70
C CYS A 184 -10.25 -3.04 -3.05
N GLY A 185 -10.52 -4.27 -2.61
CA GLY A 185 -9.70 -5.45 -2.93
C GLY A 185 -9.72 -5.78 -4.42
N VAL A 186 -10.89 -5.81 -5.05
CA VAL A 186 -11.04 -6.07 -6.51
C VAL A 186 -10.32 -4.99 -7.31
N ILE A 187 -10.51 -3.71 -6.98
CA ILE A 187 -9.78 -2.61 -7.65
C ILE A 187 -8.28 -2.79 -7.50
N SER A 188 -7.81 -3.21 -6.33
CA SER A 188 -6.39 -3.46 -6.06
C SER A 188 -5.84 -4.61 -6.89
N ILE A 189 -6.60 -5.70 -7.07
CA ILE A 189 -6.24 -6.83 -7.96
C ILE A 189 -6.14 -6.34 -9.40
N LEU A 190 -7.12 -5.57 -9.89
CA LEU A 190 -7.12 -5.03 -11.25
C LEU A 190 -5.90 -4.13 -11.50
N ILE A 191 -5.52 -3.29 -10.52
CA ILE A 191 -4.30 -2.48 -10.60
C ILE A 191 -3.06 -3.38 -10.69
N GLY A 192 -2.97 -4.43 -9.87
CA GLY A 192 -1.88 -5.38 -9.89
C GLY A 192 -1.75 -6.11 -11.23
N ILE A 193 -2.86 -6.60 -11.78
CA ILE A 193 -2.90 -7.28 -13.09
C ILE A 193 -2.52 -6.31 -14.21
N TYR A 194 -3.06 -5.09 -14.21
CA TYR A 194 -2.69 -4.07 -15.20
C TYR A 194 -1.19 -3.79 -15.22
N LEU A 195 -0.58 -3.62 -14.05
CA LEU A 195 0.85 -3.38 -13.92
C LEU A 195 1.67 -4.59 -14.37
N LEU A 196 1.22 -5.81 -14.06
CA LEU A 196 1.88 -7.05 -14.47
C LEU A 196 1.88 -7.18 -15.99
N VAL A 197 0.71 -7.03 -16.62
CA VAL A 197 0.56 -7.09 -18.08
C VAL A 197 1.41 -6.03 -18.77
N LYS A 198 1.41 -4.80 -18.25
CA LYS A 198 2.25 -3.72 -18.75
C LYS A 198 3.73 -4.06 -18.66
N THR A 199 4.18 -4.62 -17.53
CA THR A 199 5.57 -5.04 -17.32
C THR A 199 6.01 -6.11 -18.30
N ILE A 200 5.12 -7.09 -18.61
CA ILE A 200 5.40 -8.15 -19.56
C ILE A 200 5.42 -7.63 -21.00
N ARG A 201 4.48 -6.76 -21.38
CA ARG A 201 4.40 -6.21 -22.75
C ARG A 201 5.59 -5.32 -23.11
N THR A 202 6.12 -4.57 -22.16
CA THR A 202 7.30 -3.72 -22.40
C THR A 202 8.53 -4.57 -22.77
N LYS A 203 8.62 -5.84 -22.31
CA LYS A 203 9.63 -6.80 -22.73
C LYS A 203 9.62 -7.08 -24.24
N GLN A 204 8.43 -7.23 -24.80
CA GLN A 204 8.25 -7.65 -26.19
C GLN A 204 8.61 -6.55 -27.20
N SER A 205 8.62 -5.28 -26.75
CA SER A 205 8.96 -4.13 -27.60
C SER A 205 10.48 -3.91 -27.76
N ASP A 206 11.27 -4.35 -26.77
CA ASP A 206 12.73 -4.15 -26.76
C ASP A 206 13.51 -5.35 -27.34
N GLU A 207 12.83 -6.48 -27.59
CA GLU A 207 13.41 -7.69 -28.25
C GLU A 207 13.11 -7.73 -29.76
N LYS A 208 12.37 -6.74 -30.32
CA LYS A 208 12.14 -6.52 -31.75
C LYS A 208 12.98 -5.36 -32.28
#